data_129b70b94c12b5ba0875060a26d90459
#
_entry.id   129b70b94c12b5ba0875060a26d90459
#
_cell.length_a   1.000
_cell.length_b   1.000
_cell.length_c   1.000
_cell.angle_alpha   90.00
_cell.angle_beta   90.00
_cell.angle_gamma   90.00
#
_symmetry.space_group_name_H-M   'P 1'
#
loop_
_entity.id
_entity.type
_entity.pdbx_description
1 polymer ?
#
loop_
_entity_poly.entity_id
_entity_poly.type
_entity_poly.pdbx_seq_one_letter_code
_entity_poly.pdbx_strand_id
1 'polypeptide(L)'
;MDDFRQDINLDHATSDDTLRLARTTAEAIRGLNWLTGCETGLGQPSAAYDVIGALALAASRLHQALAQITGWLDRALAAGRLGHDLGEDPAEAIDAAGIFLGDAGLSAAALAGDLSQAQQQLALINGRPDARNHDR
;
A
#
# COMPACT_ATOMS: atom_id res chain seq x y z
N MET A 1 -10.36 6.49 -14.00
CA MET A 1 -9.70 6.58 -12.71
C MET A 1 -9.20 8.00 -12.54
N ASP A 2 -9.82 8.72 -11.62
CA ASP A 2 -9.41 10.10 -11.37
C ASP A 2 -7.96 10.09 -10.89
N ASP A 3 -7.14 10.84 -11.61
CA ASP A 3 -5.75 10.97 -11.23
C ASP A 3 -5.69 11.83 -9.96
N PHE A 4 -5.50 11.18 -8.82
CA PHE A 4 -5.39 11.87 -7.52
C PHE A 4 -4.32 12.97 -7.55
N ARG A 5 -3.40 12.94 -8.53
CA ARG A 5 -2.39 13.98 -8.73
C ARG A 5 -3.01 15.32 -9.10
N GLN A 6 -4.24 15.32 -9.67
CA GLN A 6 -4.93 16.56 -10.01
C GLN A 6 -5.43 17.31 -8.77
N ASP A 7 -5.67 16.60 -7.66
CA ASP A 7 -6.17 17.17 -6.43
C ASP A 7 -5.06 17.69 -5.50
N ILE A 8 -3.78 17.39 -5.82
CA ILE A 8 -2.64 17.79 -5.01
C ILE A 8 -1.73 18.69 -5.82
N ASN A 9 -1.62 19.94 -5.38
CA ASN A 9 -0.62 20.85 -5.93
C ASN A 9 0.75 20.52 -5.31
N LEU A 10 1.60 19.83 -6.07
CA LEU A 10 2.92 19.38 -5.59
C LEU A 10 3.86 20.56 -5.28
N ASP A 11 3.64 21.73 -5.90
CA ASP A 11 4.44 22.91 -5.63
C ASP A 11 4.13 23.52 -4.25
N HIS A 12 2.95 23.20 -3.71
CA HIS A 12 2.47 23.70 -2.41
C HIS A 12 1.98 22.56 -1.51
N ALA A 13 2.53 21.34 -1.70
CA ALA A 13 2.15 20.19 -0.90
C ALA A 13 2.48 20.39 0.58
N THR A 14 1.54 19.99 1.44
CA THR A 14 1.66 20.10 2.89
C THR A 14 1.62 18.71 3.54
N SER A 15 1.98 18.65 4.83
CA SER A 15 1.84 17.42 5.62
C SER A 15 0.38 16.94 5.71
N ASP A 16 -0.59 17.86 5.64
CA ASP A 16 -2.00 17.50 5.62
C ASP A 16 -2.37 16.72 4.35
N ASP A 17 -1.80 17.09 3.20
CA ASP A 17 -1.98 16.35 1.94
C ASP A 17 -1.42 14.94 2.04
N THR A 18 -0.24 14.80 2.62
CA THR A 18 0.42 13.50 2.83
C THR A 18 -0.42 12.61 3.74
N LEU A 19 -0.88 13.14 4.87
CA LEU A 19 -1.73 12.39 5.80
C LEU A 19 -3.05 12.00 5.16
N ARG A 20 -3.66 12.89 4.39
CA ARG A 20 -4.91 12.60 3.66
C ARG A 20 -4.73 11.41 2.72
N LEU A 21 -3.63 11.33 1.96
CA LEU A 21 -3.35 10.20 1.09
C LEU A 21 -3.15 8.90 1.86
N ALA A 22 -2.43 8.95 2.98
CA ALA A 22 -2.24 7.77 3.83
C ALA A 22 -3.58 7.25 4.37
N ARG A 23 -4.45 8.14 4.83
CA ARG A 23 -5.80 7.79 5.29
C ARG A 23 -6.67 7.24 4.15
N THR A 24 -6.59 7.86 2.97
CA THR A 24 -7.30 7.39 1.77
C THR A 24 -6.87 5.97 1.39
N THR A 25 -5.59 5.65 1.51
CA THR A 25 -5.07 4.30 1.28
C THR A 25 -5.72 3.29 2.24
N ALA A 26 -5.77 3.60 3.53
CA ALA A 26 -6.40 2.74 4.53
C ALA A 26 -7.91 2.54 4.23
N GLU A 27 -8.61 3.61 3.87
CA GLU A 27 -10.04 3.53 3.51
C GLU A 27 -10.27 2.76 2.21
N ALA A 28 -9.38 2.89 1.23
CA ALA A 28 -9.46 2.12 -0.02
C ALA A 28 -9.33 0.61 0.26
N ILE A 29 -8.43 0.20 1.13
CA ILE A 29 -8.27 -1.21 1.53
C ILE A 29 -9.51 -1.69 2.28
N ARG A 30 -10.10 -0.85 3.14
CA ARG A 30 -11.36 -1.17 3.81
C ARG A 30 -12.48 -1.44 2.80
N GLY A 31 -12.58 -0.60 1.76
CA GLY A 31 -13.52 -0.79 0.66
C GLY A 31 -13.27 -2.09 -0.10
N LEU A 32 -12.00 -2.41 -0.37
CA LEU A 32 -11.62 -3.68 -0.99
C LEU A 32 -12.04 -4.88 -0.14
N ASN A 33 -11.86 -4.81 1.18
CA ASN A 33 -12.28 -5.89 2.08
C ASN A 33 -13.78 -6.13 2.00
N TRP A 34 -14.56 -5.06 1.93
CA TRP A 34 -16.01 -5.17 1.75
C TRP A 34 -16.36 -5.83 0.41
N LEU A 35 -15.79 -5.33 -0.70
CA LEU A 35 -16.10 -5.81 -2.05
C LEU A 35 -15.60 -7.24 -2.30
N THR A 36 -14.42 -7.59 -1.82
CA THR A 36 -13.88 -8.96 -1.98
C THR A 36 -14.61 -9.96 -1.08
N GLY A 37 -15.29 -9.51 -0.03
CA GLY A 37 -16.16 -10.32 0.80
C GLY A 37 -17.53 -10.61 0.19
N CYS A 38 -17.92 -9.91 -0.88
CA CYS A 38 -19.17 -10.12 -1.60
C CYS A 38 -18.96 -11.08 -2.78
N GLU A 39 -19.90 -11.97 -3.04
CA GLU A 39 -19.80 -12.93 -4.17
C GLU A 39 -19.60 -12.24 -5.51
N THR A 40 -20.25 -11.10 -5.71
CA THR A 40 -20.22 -10.35 -6.98
C THR A 40 -19.07 -9.35 -7.08
N GLY A 41 -18.31 -9.15 -6.00
CA GLY A 41 -17.27 -8.10 -5.96
C GLY A 41 -16.10 -8.35 -6.91
N LEU A 42 -15.71 -9.61 -7.09
CA LEU A 42 -14.72 -9.99 -8.09
C LEU A 42 -15.36 -10.43 -9.41
N GLY A 43 -16.45 -11.18 -9.35
CA GLY A 43 -17.25 -11.58 -10.48
C GLY A 43 -16.63 -12.66 -11.37
N GLN A 44 -15.38 -12.48 -11.79
CA GLN A 44 -14.68 -13.39 -12.70
C GLN A 44 -13.19 -13.49 -12.34
N PRO A 45 -12.51 -14.58 -12.76
CA PRO A 45 -11.07 -14.74 -12.51
C PRO A 45 -10.20 -13.61 -13.05
N SER A 46 -10.58 -13.01 -14.19
CA SER A 46 -9.87 -11.87 -14.75
C SER A 46 -9.89 -10.65 -13.83
N ALA A 47 -10.98 -10.44 -13.11
CA ALA A 47 -11.06 -9.37 -12.11
C ALA A 47 -10.10 -9.64 -10.94
N ALA A 48 -10.03 -10.87 -10.45
CA ALA A 48 -9.05 -11.26 -9.43
C ALA A 48 -7.60 -11.02 -9.92
N TYR A 49 -7.31 -11.39 -11.16
CA TYR A 49 -6.01 -11.15 -11.79
C TYR A 49 -5.66 -9.65 -11.75
N ASP A 50 -6.57 -8.79 -12.18
CA ASP A 50 -6.35 -7.35 -12.25
C ASP A 50 -6.22 -6.72 -10.86
N VAL A 51 -7.05 -7.14 -9.90
CA VAL A 51 -6.99 -6.65 -8.52
C VAL A 51 -5.67 -7.04 -7.86
N ILE A 52 -5.23 -8.28 -8.02
CA ILE A 52 -3.94 -8.74 -7.47
C ILE A 52 -2.79 -7.95 -8.09
N GLY A 53 -2.81 -7.69 -9.39
CA GLY A 53 -1.81 -6.86 -10.07
C GLY A 53 -1.75 -5.44 -9.51
N ALA A 54 -2.90 -4.82 -9.27
CA ALA A 54 -2.99 -3.49 -8.67
C ALA A 54 -2.44 -3.48 -7.23
N LEU A 55 -2.74 -4.52 -6.45
CA LEU A 55 -2.21 -4.65 -5.08
C LEU A 55 -0.70 -4.91 -5.07
N ALA A 56 -0.18 -5.67 -6.02
CA ALA A 56 1.27 -5.85 -6.17
C ALA A 56 1.97 -4.51 -6.43
N LEU A 57 1.39 -3.69 -7.30
CA LEU A 57 1.91 -2.35 -7.58
C LEU A 57 1.83 -1.45 -6.35
N ALA A 58 0.72 -1.49 -5.61
CA ALA A 58 0.57 -0.74 -4.37
C ALA A 58 1.62 -1.13 -3.33
N ALA A 59 1.89 -2.42 -3.15
CA ALA A 59 2.91 -2.92 -2.23
C ALA A 59 4.31 -2.42 -2.63
N SER A 60 4.64 -2.45 -3.92
CA SER A 60 5.90 -1.94 -4.44
C SER A 60 6.07 -0.43 -4.16
N ARG A 61 5.01 0.34 -4.38
CA ARG A 61 5.00 1.78 -4.10
C ARG A 61 5.07 2.08 -2.59
N LEU A 62 4.46 1.22 -1.76
CA LEU A 62 4.54 1.34 -0.31
C LEU A 62 5.98 1.16 0.18
N HIS A 63 6.73 0.22 -0.39
CA HIS A 63 8.15 0.04 -0.10
C HIS A 63 8.92 1.35 -0.26
N GLN A 64 8.72 2.06 -1.38
CA GLN A 64 9.36 3.34 -1.64
C GLN A 64 8.92 4.41 -0.63
N ALA A 65 7.63 4.50 -0.32
CA ALA A 65 7.11 5.48 0.64
C ALA A 65 7.74 5.30 2.02
N LEU A 66 7.88 4.05 2.48
CA LEU A 66 8.50 3.74 3.78
C LEU A 66 9.98 4.15 3.79
N ALA A 67 10.72 3.90 2.72
CA ALA A 67 12.12 4.33 2.59
C ALA A 67 12.25 5.86 2.63
N GLN A 68 11.32 6.56 1.98
CA GLN A 68 11.31 8.04 1.97
C GLN A 68 10.97 8.62 3.34
N ILE A 69 10.06 8.00 4.09
CA ILE A 69 9.75 8.41 5.47
C ILE A 69 10.99 8.24 6.37
N THR A 70 11.66 7.10 6.27
CA THR A 70 12.89 6.83 7.02
C THR A 70 13.95 7.89 6.70
N GLY A 71 14.16 8.18 5.43
CA GLY A 71 15.11 9.19 5.00
C GLY A 71 14.78 10.59 5.52
N TRP A 72 13.50 10.95 5.56
CA TRP A 72 13.06 12.23 6.11
C TRP A 72 13.37 12.32 7.62
N LEU A 73 13.07 11.25 8.37
CA LEU A 73 13.36 11.20 9.81
C LEU A 73 14.86 11.33 10.09
N ASP A 74 15.69 10.62 9.33
CA ASP A 74 17.16 10.69 9.47
C ASP A 74 17.69 12.10 9.21
N ARG A 75 17.20 12.76 8.17
CA ARG A 75 17.59 14.14 7.85
C ARG A 75 17.12 15.13 8.90
N ALA A 76 15.90 14.95 9.43
CA ALA A 76 15.37 15.81 10.48
C ALA A 76 16.19 15.67 11.78
N LEU A 77 16.58 14.44 12.12
CA LEU A 77 17.44 14.17 13.27
C LEU A 77 18.81 14.83 13.10
N ALA A 78 19.44 14.62 11.95
CA ALA A 78 20.74 15.20 11.64
C ALA A 78 20.73 16.74 11.65
N ALA A 79 19.60 17.35 11.26
CA ALA A 79 19.42 18.80 11.27
C ALA A 79 19.04 19.37 12.66
N GLY A 80 18.90 18.53 13.68
CA GLY A 80 18.54 18.98 15.02
C GLY A 80 17.09 19.44 15.15
N ARG A 81 16.19 19.00 14.26
CA ARG A 81 14.79 19.43 14.25
C ARG A 81 13.88 18.54 15.09
N LEU A 82 14.42 17.45 15.69
CA LEU A 82 13.64 16.51 16.49
C LEU A 82 13.99 16.64 17.96
N GLY A 83 12.99 16.53 18.82
CA GLY A 83 13.12 16.48 20.26
C GLY A 83 12.37 15.26 20.81
N HIS A 84 12.40 15.12 22.14
CA HIS A 84 11.69 14.06 22.84
C HIS A 84 10.88 14.67 23.98
N ASP A 85 9.62 14.26 24.13
CA ASP A 85 8.69 14.85 25.12
C ASP A 85 9.18 14.68 26.56
N LEU A 86 9.96 13.63 26.82
CA LEU A 86 10.56 13.38 28.15
C LEU A 86 11.97 13.96 28.27
N GLY A 87 12.44 14.75 27.30
CA GLY A 87 13.77 15.38 27.33
C GLY A 87 14.93 14.43 27.04
N GLU A 88 14.64 13.20 26.58
CA GLU A 88 15.67 12.24 26.17
C GLU A 88 16.21 12.57 24.78
N ASP A 89 17.35 11.95 24.41
CA ASP A 89 17.90 12.07 23.06
C ASP A 89 16.98 11.34 22.07
N PRO A 90 16.43 12.03 21.05
CA PRO A 90 15.53 11.39 20.07
C PRO A 90 16.24 10.37 19.18
N ALA A 91 17.56 10.36 19.10
CA ALA A 91 18.32 9.47 18.21
C ALA A 91 17.98 8.00 18.42
N GLU A 92 17.85 7.54 19.67
CA GLU A 92 17.55 6.15 19.97
C GLU A 92 16.17 5.72 19.42
N ALA A 93 15.15 6.55 19.62
CA ALA A 93 13.81 6.28 19.11
C ALA A 93 13.77 6.30 17.57
N ILE A 94 14.49 7.23 16.95
CA ILE A 94 14.57 7.33 15.49
C ILE A 94 15.30 6.13 14.89
N ASP A 95 16.39 5.68 15.51
CA ASP A 95 17.11 4.48 15.06
C ASP A 95 16.23 3.23 15.17
N ALA A 96 15.52 3.08 16.28
CA ALA A 96 14.58 1.96 16.48
C ALA A 96 13.43 1.99 15.44
N ALA A 97 12.83 3.15 15.22
CA ALA A 97 11.80 3.33 14.20
C ALA A 97 12.34 2.98 12.81
N GLY A 98 13.58 3.40 12.50
CA GLY A 98 14.25 3.10 11.23
C GLY A 98 14.41 1.60 10.98
N ILE A 99 14.74 0.83 12.02
CA ILE A 99 14.84 -0.64 11.93
C ILE A 99 13.47 -1.24 11.57
N PHE A 100 12.41 -0.85 12.28
CA PHE A 100 11.06 -1.36 12.01
C PHE A 100 10.54 -0.92 10.64
N LEU A 101 10.81 0.32 10.22
CA LEU A 101 10.42 0.80 8.88
C LEU A 101 11.19 0.09 7.78
N GLY A 102 12.47 -0.24 8.02
CA GLY A 102 13.27 -1.04 7.09
C GLY A 102 12.70 -2.45 6.95
N ASP A 103 12.35 -3.10 8.05
CA ASP A 103 11.71 -4.42 8.06
C ASP A 103 10.35 -4.38 7.35
N ALA A 104 9.55 -3.35 7.61
CA ALA A 104 8.27 -3.15 6.94
C ALA A 104 8.45 -2.97 5.44
N GLY A 105 9.47 -2.22 5.01
CA GLY A 105 9.81 -2.03 3.61
C GLY A 105 10.19 -3.33 2.92
N LEU A 106 10.99 -4.17 3.57
CA LEU A 106 11.33 -5.50 3.06
C LEU A 106 10.09 -6.40 2.96
N SER A 107 9.21 -6.34 3.93
CA SER A 107 7.93 -7.07 3.92
C SER A 107 7.05 -6.61 2.76
N ALA A 108 6.97 -5.31 2.50
CA ALA A 108 6.22 -4.77 1.36
C ALA A 108 6.78 -5.23 0.02
N ALA A 109 8.11 -5.27 -0.12
CA ALA A 109 8.76 -5.77 -1.32
C ALA A 109 8.50 -7.28 -1.53
N ALA A 110 8.57 -8.07 -0.45
CA ALA A 110 8.24 -9.49 -0.49
C ALA A 110 6.76 -9.71 -0.85
N LEU A 111 5.86 -8.92 -0.28
CA LEU A 111 4.43 -8.95 -0.61
C LEU A 111 4.20 -8.67 -2.09
N ALA A 112 4.85 -7.66 -2.65
CA ALA A 112 4.74 -7.33 -4.07
C ALA A 112 5.19 -8.50 -4.94
N GLY A 113 6.29 -9.16 -4.59
CA GLY A 113 6.79 -10.35 -5.29
C GLY A 113 5.81 -11.52 -5.24
N ASP A 114 5.28 -11.83 -4.05
CA ASP A 114 4.33 -12.91 -3.86
C ASP A 114 3.02 -12.66 -4.64
N LEU A 115 2.53 -11.43 -4.60
CA LEU A 115 1.32 -11.06 -5.37
C LEU A 115 1.55 -11.16 -6.87
N SER A 116 2.72 -10.78 -7.37
CA SER A 116 3.08 -10.94 -8.78
C SER A 116 3.14 -12.41 -9.19
N GLN A 117 3.67 -13.28 -8.33
CA GLN A 117 3.67 -14.72 -8.57
C GLN A 117 2.25 -15.30 -8.61
N ALA A 118 1.39 -14.89 -7.67
CA ALA A 118 -0.01 -15.30 -7.65
C ALA A 118 -0.72 -14.84 -8.93
N GLN A 119 -0.50 -13.61 -9.37
CA GLN A 119 -1.06 -13.07 -10.59
C GLN A 119 -0.67 -13.90 -11.81
N GLN A 120 0.60 -14.29 -11.91
CA GLN A 120 1.09 -15.13 -13.02
C GLN A 120 0.38 -16.48 -13.08
N GLN A 121 0.08 -17.09 -11.93
CA GLN A 121 -0.67 -18.35 -11.88
C GLN A 121 -2.10 -18.22 -12.40
N LEU A 122 -2.68 -17.03 -12.32
CA LEU A 122 -4.05 -16.75 -12.76
C LEU A 122 -4.14 -16.29 -14.23
N ALA A 123 -3.02 -16.09 -14.90
CA ALA A 123 -2.98 -15.48 -16.24
C ALA A 123 -3.81 -16.23 -17.28
N LEU A 124 -3.90 -17.56 -17.18
CA LEU A 124 -4.62 -18.41 -18.14
C LEU A 124 -5.91 -19.00 -17.55
N ILE A 125 -6.33 -18.52 -16.39
CA ILE A 125 -7.57 -18.99 -15.76
C ILE A 125 -8.76 -18.21 -16.34
N ASN A 126 -9.79 -18.92 -16.73
CA ASN A 126 -11.04 -18.33 -17.22
C ASN A 126 -12.22 -18.80 -16.37
N GLY A 127 -13.31 -18.02 -16.41
CA GLY A 127 -14.53 -18.39 -15.77
C GLY A 127 -15.29 -19.45 -16.57
N ARG A 128 -15.97 -20.35 -15.86
CA ARG A 128 -16.91 -21.32 -16.46
C ARG A 128 -18.30 -21.03 -15.91
N PRO A 129 -19.37 -21.28 -16.71
CA PRO A 129 -20.73 -21.20 -16.20
C PRO A 129 -20.90 -22.11 -14.99
N ASP A 130 -21.69 -21.66 -14.00
CA ASP A 130 -22.00 -22.47 -12.83
C ASP A 130 -22.73 -23.74 -13.28
N ALA A 131 -22.22 -24.91 -12.88
CA ALA A 131 -22.81 -26.21 -13.20
C ALA A 131 -24.27 -26.36 -12.74
N ARG A 132 -24.69 -25.55 -11.74
CA ARG A 132 -26.11 -25.55 -11.27
C ARG A 132 -27.08 -24.93 -12.27
N ASN A 133 -26.59 -24.19 -13.26
CA ASN A 133 -27.45 -23.57 -14.28
C ASN A 133 -27.66 -24.42 -15.53
N HIS A 134 -27.02 -25.59 -15.62
CA HIS A 134 -27.16 -26.48 -16.78
C HIS A 134 -28.37 -27.42 -16.71
N ASP A 135 -28.99 -27.56 -15.54
CA ASP A 135 -30.15 -28.45 -15.34
C ASP A 135 -31.52 -27.74 -15.40
N ARG A 136 -31.59 -26.57 -16.02
CA ARG A 136 -32.85 -25.83 -16.21
C ARG A 136 -33.23 -25.66 -17.66
#